data_fc719c215386ecbcd26ad539db54be8d
#
_entry.id   fc719c215386ecbcd26ad539db54be8d
#
_cell.length_a   1.000
_cell.length_b   1.000
_cell.length_c   1.000
_cell.angle_alpha   90.00
_cell.angle_beta   90.00
_cell.angle_gamma   90.00
#
_symmetry.space_group_name_H-M   'P 1'
#
loop_
_entity.id
_entity.type
_entity.pdbx_description
1 polymer ?
#
loop_
_entity_poly.entity_id
_entity_poly.type
_entity_poly.pdbx_seq_one_letter_code
_entity_poly.pdbx_strand_id
1 'polypeptide(L)'
;VTPVALVTGGARGLGACIARHLASEGYRVAVADRDLAQAKATAQAIGPQAAGIALDVSSEDAMEEALDTVVRQFGLPWLLVNNAAIMKAEKVLDIGIDTFDAIMAVNLRGTFLGSQRFARRLRAANKGGRIVNIGSLAGENGGTATGAHYAASKGGVHTLTKVFARDLAPHGITVNAIAPGPLDLPSVAETIGEENARRAMASLPTGEPGRPETVARMVVELARPDAGAITGSIIDINSGLYMR
;
A
#
# COMPACT_ATOMS: atom_id res chain seq x y z
N VAL A 1 -11.33 -10.53 -19.93
CA VAL A 1 -11.31 -11.08 -18.55
C VAL A 1 -11.24 -9.91 -17.58
N THR A 2 -12.16 -9.87 -16.64
CA THR A 2 -12.20 -8.83 -15.59
C THR A 2 -10.94 -8.91 -14.73
N PRO A 3 -10.13 -7.85 -14.60
CA PRO A 3 -8.90 -7.89 -13.82
C PRO A 3 -9.20 -8.04 -12.33
N VAL A 4 -8.32 -8.72 -11.61
CA VAL A 4 -8.42 -8.95 -10.17
C VAL A 4 -7.35 -8.15 -9.44
N ALA A 5 -7.72 -7.47 -8.37
CA ALA A 5 -6.82 -6.73 -7.49
C ALA A 5 -6.85 -7.28 -6.06
N LEU A 6 -5.69 -7.40 -5.45
CA LEU A 6 -5.53 -7.66 -4.01
C LEU A 6 -5.03 -6.39 -3.35
N VAL A 7 -5.80 -5.85 -2.38
CA VAL A 7 -5.44 -4.66 -1.61
C VAL A 7 -5.23 -5.05 -0.15
N THR A 8 -3.99 -4.95 0.34
CA THR A 8 -3.66 -5.22 1.74
C THR A 8 -3.94 -4.00 2.63
N GLY A 9 -4.38 -4.21 3.88
CA GLY A 9 -4.85 -3.13 4.74
C GLY A 9 -6.07 -2.43 4.14
N GLY A 10 -6.94 -3.20 3.46
CA GLY A 10 -8.07 -2.69 2.68
C GLY A 10 -9.33 -2.38 3.49
N ALA A 11 -9.36 -2.71 4.78
CA ALA A 11 -10.57 -2.60 5.59
C ALA A 11 -11.03 -1.15 5.83
N ARG A 12 -10.11 -0.18 5.86
CA ARG A 12 -10.41 1.22 6.19
C ARG A 12 -9.44 2.20 5.54
N GLY A 13 -9.70 3.50 5.73
CA GLY A 13 -8.78 4.59 5.33
C GLY A 13 -8.41 4.56 3.86
N LEU A 14 -7.11 4.73 3.58
CA LEU A 14 -6.58 4.75 2.21
C LEU A 14 -6.83 3.44 1.47
N GLY A 15 -6.62 2.29 2.13
CA GLY A 15 -6.83 0.98 1.50
C GLY A 15 -8.28 0.77 1.03
N ALA A 16 -9.26 1.15 1.85
CA ALA A 16 -10.67 1.10 1.47
C ALA A 16 -11.02 2.09 0.34
N CYS A 17 -10.39 3.27 0.31
CA CYS A 17 -10.52 4.22 -0.80
C CYS A 17 -9.97 3.63 -2.10
N ILE A 18 -8.78 3.03 -2.06
CA ILE A 18 -8.16 2.35 -3.22
C ILE A 18 -9.07 1.20 -3.70
N ALA A 19 -9.57 0.36 -2.78
CA ALA A 19 -10.43 -0.76 -3.14
C ALA A 19 -11.71 -0.31 -3.86
N ARG A 20 -12.37 0.76 -3.38
CA ARG A 20 -13.55 1.35 -4.03
C ARG A 20 -13.24 1.87 -5.43
N HIS A 21 -12.13 2.60 -5.61
CA HIS A 21 -11.75 3.13 -6.92
C HIS A 21 -11.44 2.01 -7.91
N LEU A 22 -10.69 0.98 -7.50
CA LEU A 22 -10.44 -0.18 -8.36
C LEU A 22 -11.74 -0.88 -8.78
N ALA A 23 -12.70 -1.02 -7.85
CA ALA A 23 -14.00 -1.62 -8.16
C ALA A 23 -14.81 -0.76 -9.14
N SER A 24 -14.78 0.59 -9.03
CA SER A 24 -15.45 1.50 -9.98
C SER A 24 -14.81 1.45 -11.39
N GLU A 25 -13.55 1.07 -11.48
CA GLU A 25 -12.82 0.84 -12.75
C GLU A 25 -12.96 -0.61 -13.27
N GLY A 26 -13.89 -1.38 -12.71
CA GLY A 26 -14.25 -2.70 -13.20
C GLY A 26 -13.36 -3.84 -12.69
N TYR A 27 -12.54 -3.62 -11.66
CA TYR A 27 -11.77 -4.69 -11.04
C TYR A 27 -12.64 -5.54 -10.11
N ARG A 28 -12.36 -6.83 -10.02
CA ARG A 28 -12.74 -7.65 -8.87
C ARG A 28 -11.71 -7.43 -7.78
N VAL A 29 -12.16 -7.12 -6.56
CA VAL A 29 -11.27 -6.64 -5.49
C VAL A 29 -11.29 -7.56 -4.28
N ALA A 30 -10.15 -8.14 -3.95
CA ALA A 30 -9.91 -8.78 -2.67
C ALA A 30 -9.47 -7.70 -1.65
N VAL A 31 -10.34 -7.40 -0.70
CA VAL A 31 -10.10 -6.48 0.41
C VAL A 31 -9.47 -7.28 1.54
N ALA A 32 -8.14 -7.25 1.66
CA ALA A 32 -7.42 -8.06 2.63
C ALA A 32 -7.02 -7.23 3.85
N ASP A 33 -7.32 -7.74 5.04
CA ASP A 33 -6.97 -7.10 6.32
C ASP A 33 -6.87 -8.14 7.44
N ARG A 34 -6.13 -7.83 8.51
CA ARG A 34 -6.14 -8.64 9.73
C ARG A 34 -7.50 -8.61 10.44
N ASP A 35 -8.23 -7.49 10.31
CA ASP A 35 -9.61 -7.35 10.75
C ASP A 35 -10.55 -7.83 9.63
N LEU A 36 -10.79 -9.15 9.61
CA LEU A 36 -11.65 -9.78 8.62
C LEU A 36 -13.09 -9.24 8.66
N ALA A 37 -13.60 -8.91 9.85
CA ALA A 37 -14.97 -8.41 9.99
C ALA A 37 -15.11 -7.06 9.27
N GLN A 38 -14.18 -6.15 9.50
CA GLN A 38 -14.15 -4.85 8.84
C GLN A 38 -13.86 -4.98 7.32
N ALA A 39 -12.95 -5.90 6.93
CA ALA A 39 -12.70 -6.17 5.50
C ALA A 39 -13.94 -6.65 4.77
N LYS A 40 -14.73 -7.54 5.39
CA LYS A 40 -16.03 -8.00 4.85
C LYS A 40 -17.05 -6.87 4.77
N ALA A 41 -17.16 -6.00 5.78
CA ALA A 41 -18.04 -4.85 5.76
C ALA A 41 -17.69 -3.88 4.62
N THR A 42 -16.40 -3.60 4.43
CA THR A 42 -15.91 -2.76 3.33
C THR A 42 -16.18 -3.40 1.97
N ALA A 43 -15.93 -4.70 1.82
CA ALA A 43 -16.23 -5.42 0.58
C ALA A 43 -17.74 -5.42 0.27
N GLN A 44 -18.58 -5.62 1.28
CA GLN A 44 -20.05 -5.55 1.12
C GLN A 44 -20.52 -4.17 0.66
N ALA A 45 -19.93 -3.10 1.21
CA ALA A 45 -20.24 -1.73 0.79
C ALA A 45 -19.76 -1.42 -0.65
N ILE A 46 -18.74 -2.12 -1.16
CA ILE A 46 -18.29 -2.02 -2.56
C ILE A 46 -19.24 -2.76 -3.50
N GLY A 47 -19.73 -3.92 -3.11
CA GLY A 47 -20.68 -4.71 -3.91
C GLY A 47 -20.17 -6.11 -4.29
N PRO A 48 -20.88 -6.81 -5.19
CA PRO A 48 -20.65 -8.23 -5.49
C PRO A 48 -19.29 -8.54 -6.14
N GLN A 49 -18.59 -7.53 -6.68
CA GLN A 49 -17.26 -7.66 -7.25
C GLN A 49 -16.14 -7.65 -6.19
N ALA A 50 -16.45 -7.50 -4.89
CA ALA A 50 -15.47 -7.47 -3.83
C ALA A 50 -15.68 -8.56 -2.79
N ALA A 51 -14.60 -9.02 -2.15
CA ALA A 51 -14.65 -9.95 -1.02
C ALA A 51 -13.63 -9.57 0.06
N GLY A 52 -14.01 -9.74 1.33
CA GLY A 52 -13.12 -9.56 2.46
C GLY A 52 -12.28 -10.82 2.70
N ILE A 53 -10.97 -10.66 2.82
CA ILE A 53 -9.98 -11.74 3.01
C ILE A 53 -9.22 -11.49 4.32
N ALA A 54 -9.04 -12.52 5.16
CA ALA A 54 -8.19 -12.43 6.34
C ALA A 54 -6.72 -12.42 5.90
N LEU A 55 -5.94 -11.44 6.40
CA LEU A 55 -4.51 -11.38 6.10
C LEU A 55 -3.75 -10.60 7.16
N ASP A 56 -2.87 -11.28 7.88
CA ASP A 56 -1.74 -10.66 8.56
C ASP A 56 -0.54 -10.66 7.60
N VAL A 57 -0.19 -9.47 7.09
CA VAL A 57 0.91 -9.32 6.12
C VAL A 57 2.28 -9.68 6.69
N SER A 58 2.44 -9.72 8.01
CA SER A 58 3.69 -10.10 8.68
C SER A 58 3.92 -11.62 8.73
N SER A 59 2.89 -12.42 8.42
CA SER A 59 2.93 -13.89 8.38
C SER A 59 3.06 -14.40 6.94
N GLU A 60 4.05 -15.25 6.72
CA GLU A 60 4.27 -15.89 5.42
C GLU A 60 3.11 -16.85 5.07
N ASP A 61 2.69 -17.67 6.03
CA ASP A 61 1.60 -18.64 5.83
C ASP A 61 0.27 -17.93 5.55
N ALA A 62 -0.02 -16.84 6.30
CA ALA A 62 -1.23 -16.05 6.05
C ALA A 62 -1.22 -15.38 4.67
N MET A 63 -0.06 -14.97 4.17
CA MET A 63 0.07 -14.41 2.81
C MET A 63 -0.21 -15.47 1.74
N GLU A 64 0.31 -16.68 1.89
CA GLU A 64 0.05 -17.78 0.96
C GLU A 64 -1.43 -18.17 0.97
N GLU A 65 -2.04 -18.33 2.15
CA GLU A 65 -3.46 -18.67 2.29
C GLU A 65 -4.37 -17.59 1.69
N ALA A 66 -4.05 -16.32 1.92
CA ALA A 66 -4.81 -15.20 1.34
C ALA A 66 -4.73 -15.22 -0.19
N LEU A 67 -3.54 -15.40 -0.77
CA LEU A 67 -3.37 -15.50 -2.22
C LEU A 67 -4.10 -16.71 -2.80
N ASP A 68 -4.08 -17.86 -2.14
CA ASP A 68 -4.84 -19.05 -2.55
C ASP A 68 -6.34 -18.78 -2.53
N THR A 69 -6.82 -18.08 -1.51
CA THR A 69 -8.22 -17.71 -1.39
C THR A 69 -8.63 -16.75 -2.51
N VAL A 70 -7.80 -15.76 -2.85
CA VAL A 70 -8.04 -14.86 -3.99
C VAL A 70 -8.11 -15.63 -5.30
N VAL A 71 -7.16 -16.55 -5.53
CA VAL A 71 -7.13 -17.36 -6.75
C VAL A 71 -8.39 -18.26 -6.86
N ARG A 72 -8.82 -18.87 -5.77
CA ARG A 72 -10.04 -19.69 -5.75
C ARG A 72 -11.30 -18.87 -6.03
N GLN A 73 -11.40 -17.65 -5.49
CA GLN A 73 -12.62 -16.83 -5.60
C GLN A 73 -12.69 -16.03 -6.90
N PHE A 74 -11.57 -15.50 -7.34
CA PHE A 74 -11.53 -14.50 -8.40
C PHE A 74 -10.64 -14.88 -9.59
N GLY A 75 -9.79 -15.87 -9.44
CA GLY A 75 -8.71 -16.17 -10.38
C GLY A 75 -7.41 -15.46 -10.03
N LEU A 76 -6.40 -15.65 -10.87
CA LEU A 76 -5.06 -15.10 -10.66
C LEU A 76 -5.11 -13.55 -10.64
N PRO A 77 -4.65 -12.89 -9.57
CA PRO A 77 -4.71 -11.44 -9.49
C PRO A 77 -3.71 -10.77 -10.44
N TRP A 78 -4.16 -9.72 -11.12
CA TRP A 78 -3.37 -8.86 -11.98
C TRP A 78 -2.59 -7.79 -11.20
N LEU A 79 -3.20 -7.28 -10.12
CA LEU A 79 -2.68 -6.18 -9.31
C LEU A 79 -2.55 -6.60 -7.85
N LEU A 80 -1.39 -6.30 -7.27
CA LEU A 80 -1.18 -6.27 -5.83
C LEU A 80 -0.94 -4.82 -5.38
N VAL A 81 -1.71 -4.37 -4.38
CA VAL A 81 -1.46 -3.10 -3.68
C VAL A 81 -0.99 -3.41 -2.26
N ASN A 82 0.29 -3.19 -1.98
CA ASN A 82 0.86 -3.28 -0.64
C ASN A 82 0.59 -1.96 0.11
N ASN A 83 -0.57 -1.88 0.76
CA ASN A 83 -0.98 -0.70 1.51
C ASN A 83 -0.96 -0.92 3.04
N ALA A 84 -1.05 -2.15 3.52
CA ALA A 84 -1.03 -2.43 4.96
C ALA A 84 0.19 -1.81 5.64
N ALA A 85 -0.05 -1.03 6.69
CA ALA A 85 0.99 -0.40 7.48
C ALA A 85 0.49 -0.07 8.89
N ILE A 86 1.43 -0.03 9.83
CA ILE A 86 1.26 0.55 11.16
C ILE A 86 2.23 1.70 11.33
N MET A 87 1.81 2.71 12.08
CA MET A 87 2.61 3.89 12.37
C MET A 87 2.47 4.24 13.85
N LYS A 88 3.56 4.71 14.44
CA LYS A 88 3.59 5.27 15.79
C LYS A 88 4.49 6.50 15.79
N ALA A 89 4.03 7.57 16.42
CA ALA A 89 4.81 8.79 16.59
C ALA A 89 5.59 8.70 17.90
N GLU A 90 6.90 8.44 17.82
CA GLU A 90 7.78 8.34 18.99
C GLU A 90 9.11 9.03 18.70
N LYS A 91 9.71 9.66 19.74
CA LYS A 91 11.06 10.19 19.64
C LYS A 91 12.07 9.05 19.55
N VAL A 92 13.15 9.24 18.80
CA VAL A 92 14.11 8.19 18.49
C VAL A 92 14.69 7.47 19.72
N LEU A 93 14.90 8.20 20.82
CA LEU A 93 15.45 7.63 22.05
C LEU A 93 14.41 6.87 22.89
N ASP A 94 13.12 7.03 22.60
CA ASP A 94 12.02 6.39 23.35
C ASP A 94 11.46 5.17 22.60
N ILE A 95 11.97 4.87 21.39
CA ILE A 95 11.50 3.73 20.59
C ILE A 95 11.97 2.42 21.24
N GLY A 96 11.02 1.62 21.73
CA GLY A 96 11.31 0.26 22.19
C GLY A 96 11.55 -0.70 21.02
N ILE A 97 12.41 -1.72 21.24
CA ILE A 97 12.79 -2.66 20.18
C ILE A 97 11.58 -3.45 19.67
N ASP A 98 10.64 -3.84 20.53
CA ASP A 98 9.42 -4.56 20.12
C ASP A 98 8.54 -3.72 19.19
N THR A 99 8.45 -2.39 19.43
CA THR A 99 7.72 -1.48 18.54
C THR A 99 8.44 -1.34 17.21
N PHE A 100 9.78 -1.21 17.25
CA PHE A 100 10.60 -1.17 16.04
C PHE A 100 10.36 -2.42 15.19
N ASP A 101 10.50 -3.61 15.80
CA ASP A 101 10.37 -4.90 15.11
C ASP A 101 8.95 -5.10 14.55
N ALA A 102 7.91 -4.72 15.30
CA ALA A 102 6.53 -4.82 14.84
C ALA A 102 6.29 -3.94 13.58
N ILE A 103 6.81 -2.70 13.58
CA ILE A 103 6.68 -1.80 12.42
C ILE A 103 7.47 -2.34 11.22
N MET A 104 8.68 -2.83 11.42
CA MET A 104 9.47 -3.44 10.35
C MET A 104 8.80 -4.72 9.80
N ALA A 105 8.23 -5.53 10.69
CA ALA A 105 7.53 -6.76 10.29
C ALA A 105 6.31 -6.49 9.40
N VAL A 106 5.48 -5.53 9.77
CA VAL A 106 4.28 -5.18 9.00
C VAL A 106 4.65 -4.40 7.73
N ASN A 107 5.35 -3.27 7.87
CA ASN A 107 5.51 -2.31 6.78
C ASN A 107 6.52 -2.76 5.73
N LEU A 108 7.65 -3.34 6.15
CA LEU A 108 8.74 -3.71 5.24
C LEU A 108 8.70 -5.19 4.86
N ARG A 109 8.75 -6.08 5.87
CA ARG A 109 8.70 -7.52 5.60
C ARG A 109 7.39 -7.93 4.94
N GLY A 110 6.25 -7.37 5.37
CA GLY A 110 4.94 -7.61 4.76
C GLY A 110 4.90 -7.20 3.29
N THR A 111 5.44 -6.03 2.94
CA THR A 111 5.58 -5.59 1.54
C THR A 111 6.49 -6.52 0.73
N PHE A 112 7.60 -6.99 1.32
CA PHE A 112 8.49 -7.95 0.68
C PHE A 112 7.78 -9.28 0.43
N LEU A 113 7.13 -9.86 1.44
CA LEU A 113 6.41 -11.14 1.34
C LEU A 113 5.30 -11.06 0.29
N GLY A 114 4.45 -10.03 0.35
CA GLY A 114 3.38 -9.82 -0.63
C GLY A 114 3.92 -9.76 -2.05
N SER A 115 4.92 -8.91 -2.29
CA SER A 115 5.54 -8.75 -3.62
C SER A 115 6.16 -10.05 -4.12
N GLN A 116 6.90 -10.76 -3.26
CA GLN A 116 7.59 -11.99 -3.63
C GLN A 116 6.58 -13.13 -3.96
N ARG A 117 5.60 -13.37 -3.08
CA ARG A 117 4.63 -14.46 -3.24
C ARG A 117 3.71 -14.22 -4.43
N PHE A 118 3.26 -12.97 -4.60
CA PHE A 118 2.48 -12.58 -5.77
C PHE A 118 3.27 -12.78 -7.08
N ALA A 119 4.50 -12.27 -7.15
CA ALA A 119 5.33 -12.41 -8.35
C ALA A 119 5.67 -13.88 -8.68
N ARG A 120 5.92 -14.74 -7.67
CA ARG A 120 6.14 -16.18 -7.88
C ARG A 120 4.93 -16.84 -8.55
N ARG A 121 3.70 -16.51 -8.15
CA ARG A 121 2.47 -17.05 -8.76
C ARG A 121 2.29 -16.59 -10.20
N LEU A 122 2.54 -15.32 -10.48
CA LEU A 122 2.47 -14.80 -11.85
C LEU A 122 3.50 -15.46 -12.76
N ARG A 123 4.75 -15.60 -12.27
CA ARG A 123 5.80 -16.28 -13.04
C ARG A 123 5.48 -17.75 -13.30
N ALA A 124 4.99 -18.48 -12.30
CA ALA A 124 4.57 -19.87 -12.47
C ALA A 124 3.45 -20.04 -13.51
N ALA A 125 2.57 -19.04 -13.63
CA ALA A 125 1.51 -18.98 -14.62
C ALA A 125 1.94 -18.39 -15.98
N ASN A 126 3.20 -17.97 -16.13
CA ASN A 126 3.71 -17.22 -17.28
C ASN A 126 2.85 -15.98 -17.62
N LYS A 127 2.51 -15.20 -16.60
CA LYS A 127 1.69 -13.97 -16.69
C LYS A 127 2.47 -12.76 -16.18
N GLY A 128 2.23 -11.62 -16.80
CA GLY A 128 2.61 -10.32 -16.28
C GLY A 128 1.66 -9.82 -15.20
N GLY A 129 1.96 -8.68 -14.61
CA GLY A 129 1.12 -8.04 -13.60
C GLY A 129 1.65 -6.71 -13.10
N ARG A 130 1.04 -6.22 -12.03
CA ARG A 130 1.35 -4.90 -11.44
C ARG A 130 1.47 -5.01 -9.92
N ILE A 131 2.49 -4.37 -9.37
CA ILE A 131 2.66 -4.20 -7.93
C ILE A 131 2.76 -2.71 -7.65
N VAL A 132 1.89 -2.22 -6.77
CA VAL A 132 1.93 -0.84 -6.29
C VAL A 132 2.14 -0.86 -4.78
N ASN A 133 3.25 -0.30 -4.34
CA ASN A 133 3.58 -0.18 -2.93
C ASN A 133 3.18 1.19 -2.41
N ILE A 134 2.52 1.26 -1.26
CA ILE A 134 2.28 2.54 -0.59
C ILE A 134 3.46 2.85 0.30
N GLY A 135 4.34 3.71 -0.22
CA GLY A 135 5.46 4.30 0.48
C GLY A 135 5.04 5.39 1.46
N SER A 136 5.83 6.43 1.57
CA SER A 136 5.52 7.66 2.34
C SER A 136 6.57 8.73 2.04
N LEU A 137 6.19 9.99 2.15
CA LEU A 137 7.11 11.13 2.25
C LEU A 137 8.18 10.88 3.35
N ALA A 138 7.79 10.24 4.47
CA ALA A 138 8.72 9.92 5.54
C ALA A 138 9.87 8.99 5.10
N GLY A 139 9.65 8.18 4.08
CA GLY A 139 10.70 7.34 3.48
C GLY A 139 11.72 8.12 2.66
N GLU A 140 11.43 9.38 2.29
CA GLU A 140 12.32 10.28 1.54
C GLU A 140 13.11 11.19 2.47
N ASN A 141 12.41 11.84 3.41
CA ASN A 141 12.98 12.92 4.23
C ASN A 141 13.11 12.60 5.74
N GLY A 142 12.80 11.36 6.15
CA GLY A 142 12.82 10.94 7.55
C GLY A 142 11.53 11.24 8.31
N GLY A 143 10.62 12.04 7.72
CA GLY A 143 9.38 12.48 8.38
C GLY A 143 9.62 13.52 9.50
N THR A 144 8.61 14.30 9.81
CA THR A 144 8.66 15.31 10.89
C THR A 144 7.74 14.96 12.05
N ALA A 145 6.74 14.11 11.83
CA ALA A 145 5.70 13.72 12.79
C ALA A 145 5.62 12.21 13.00
N THR A 146 6.58 11.44 12.48
CA THR A 146 6.62 9.98 12.57
C THR A 146 7.89 9.52 13.27
N GLY A 147 7.88 8.30 13.83
CA GLY A 147 9.07 7.73 14.43
C GLY A 147 10.08 7.20 13.40
N ALA A 148 11.35 7.08 13.81
CA ALA A 148 12.44 6.59 12.97
C ALA A 148 12.18 5.21 12.37
N HIS A 149 11.54 4.30 13.12
CA HIS A 149 11.14 2.96 12.66
C HIS A 149 10.18 3.02 11.46
N TYR A 150 9.19 3.93 11.49
CA TYR A 150 8.27 4.11 10.37
C TYR A 150 9.00 4.67 9.15
N ALA A 151 9.78 5.76 9.33
CA ALA A 151 10.54 6.37 8.24
C ALA A 151 11.51 5.36 7.60
N ALA A 152 12.26 4.60 8.41
CA ALA A 152 13.15 3.55 7.94
C ALA A 152 12.41 2.46 7.16
N SER A 153 11.23 2.01 7.67
CA SER A 153 10.42 1.00 6.98
C SER A 153 9.96 1.50 5.61
N LYS A 154 9.54 2.77 5.49
CA LYS A 154 9.07 3.35 4.23
C LYS A 154 10.21 3.65 3.24
N GLY A 155 11.39 4.05 3.72
CA GLY A 155 12.61 4.11 2.92
C GLY A 155 13.01 2.73 2.37
N GLY A 156 12.89 1.69 3.20
CA GLY A 156 13.08 0.31 2.79
C GLY A 156 12.08 -0.13 1.69
N VAL A 157 10.80 0.27 1.78
CA VAL A 157 9.79 0.02 0.74
C VAL A 157 10.19 0.67 -0.59
N HIS A 158 10.71 1.91 -0.57
CA HIS A 158 11.19 2.58 -1.79
C HIS A 158 12.37 1.82 -2.43
N THR A 159 13.29 1.32 -1.62
CA THR A 159 14.41 0.50 -2.09
C THR A 159 13.92 -0.84 -2.66
N LEU A 160 13.04 -1.55 -1.95
CA LEU A 160 12.44 -2.80 -2.44
C LEU A 160 11.73 -2.59 -3.77
N THR A 161 11.01 -1.48 -3.95
CA THR A 161 10.33 -1.14 -5.20
C THR A 161 11.29 -1.16 -6.38
N LYS A 162 12.45 -0.52 -6.25
CA LYS A 162 13.47 -0.46 -7.30
C LYS A 162 14.10 -1.83 -7.60
N VAL A 163 14.38 -2.61 -6.55
CA VAL A 163 14.97 -3.95 -6.71
C VAL A 163 13.99 -4.90 -7.38
N PHE A 164 12.75 -4.98 -6.89
CA PHE A 164 11.72 -5.81 -7.49
C PHE A 164 11.40 -5.37 -8.94
N ALA A 165 11.35 -4.06 -9.21
CA ALA A 165 11.12 -3.54 -10.56
C ALA A 165 12.17 -4.05 -11.55
N ARG A 166 13.46 -3.94 -11.20
CA ARG A 166 14.57 -4.42 -12.03
C ARG A 166 14.48 -5.93 -12.27
N ASP A 167 14.26 -6.71 -11.22
CA ASP A 167 14.33 -8.17 -11.27
C ASP A 167 13.07 -8.78 -11.93
N LEU A 168 11.92 -8.08 -11.88
CA LEU A 168 10.64 -8.58 -12.39
C LEU A 168 10.26 -8.03 -13.76
N ALA A 169 10.89 -6.95 -14.24
CA ALA A 169 10.61 -6.38 -15.56
C ALA A 169 10.72 -7.40 -16.71
N PRO A 170 11.73 -8.31 -16.75
CA PRO A 170 11.82 -9.34 -17.79
C PRO A 170 10.62 -10.30 -17.81
N HIS A 171 9.82 -10.33 -16.74
CA HIS A 171 8.62 -11.17 -16.61
C HIS A 171 7.32 -10.39 -16.87
N GLY A 172 7.40 -9.14 -17.38
CA GLY A 172 6.21 -8.31 -17.64
C GLY A 172 5.50 -7.82 -16.37
N ILE A 173 6.19 -7.84 -15.21
CA ILE A 173 5.65 -7.36 -13.94
C ILE A 173 6.30 -6.01 -13.62
N THR A 174 5.49 -4.95 -13.52
CA THR A 174 5.99 -3.65 -13.07
C THR A 174 5.80 -3.48 -11.58
N VAL A 175 6.72 -2.76 -10.94
CA VAL A 175 6.67 -2.47 -9.51
C VAL A 175 6.94 -0.99 -9.31
N ASN A 176 5.98 -0.27 -8.74
CA ASN A 176 6.09 1.16 -8.45
C ASN A 176 5.66 1.45 -7.01
N ALA A 177 6.06 2.59 -6.49
CA ALA A 177 5.56 3.09 -5.22
C ALA A 177 4.89 4.44 -5.38
N ILE A 178 3.92 4.72 -4.53
CA ILE A 178 3.39 6.05 -4.31
C ILE A 178 3.86 6.49 -2.94
N ALA A 179 4.38 7.70 -2.81
CA ALA A 179 4.85 8.30 -1.57
C ALA A 179 3.92 9.45 -1.13
N PRO A 180 2.83 9.14 -0.40
CA PRO A 180 1.95 10.17 0.10
C PRO A 180 2.63 11.02 1.18
N GLY A 181 2.31 12.31 1.18
CA GLY A 181 2.47 13.20 2.32
C GLY A 181 1.26 13.14 3.26
N PRO A 182 0.98 14.20 4.01
CA PRO A 182 -0.24 14.30 4.79
C PRO A 182 -1.48 14.16 3.91
N LEU A 183 -2.35 13.21 4.27
CA LEU A 183 -3.62 12.97 3.60
C LEU A 183 -4.77 13.47 4.46
N ASP A 184 -5.85 13.91 3.82
CA ASP A 184 -7.13 14.22 4.47
C ASP A 184 -7.83 12.91 4.87
N LEU A 185 -7.37 12.35 5.99
CA LEU A 185 -7.91 11.12 6.59
C LEU A 185 -8.06 11.32 8.11
N PRO A 186 -9.19 10.94 8.71
CA PRO A 186 -9.37 11.02 10.17
C PRO A 186 -8.26 10.32 10.96
N SER A 187 -7.77 9.19 10.45
CA SER A 187 -6.70 8.40 11.07
C SER A 187 -5.36 9.14 11.20
N VAL A 188 -5.13 10.21 10.44
CA VAL A 188 -3.89 11.01 10.54
C VAL A 188 -3.88 11.74 11.88
N ALA A 189 -4.92 12.50 12.22
CA ALA A 189 -5.01 13.19 13.49
C ALA A 189 -5.03 12.22 14.70
N GLU A 190 -5.72 11.10 14.57
CA GLU A 190 -5.73 10.04 15.59
C GLU A 190 -4.33 9.49 15.89
N THR A 191 -3.46 9.39 14.87
CA THR A 191 -2.13 8.77 14.99
C THR A 191 -1.06 9.72 15.47
N ILE A 192 -1.01 10.95 14.93
CA ILE A 192 0.05 11.93 15.25
C ILE A 192 -0.40 13.02 16.22
N GLY A 193 -1.67 13.05 16.61
CA GLY A 193 -2.29 14.07 17.44
C GLY A 193 -2.73 15.30 16.64
N GLU A 194 -3.80 15.97 17.10
CA GLU A 194 -4.41 17.11 16.39
C GLU A 194 -3.44 18.29 16.18
N GLU A 195 -2.58 18.57 17.14
CA GLU A 195 -1.63 19.68 17.02
C GLU A 195 -0.57 19.41 15.97
N ASN A 196 0.00 18.20 15.93
CA ASN A 196 0.96 17.81 14.91
C ASN A 196 0.30 17.75 13.52
N ALA A 197 -0.93 17.26 13.44
CA ALA A 197 -1.71 17.28 12.21
C ALA A 197 -1.92 18.71 11.70
N ARG A 198 -2.31 19.65 12.59
CA ARG A 198 -2.49 21.06 12.24
C ARG A 198 -1.18 21.71 11.78
N ARG A 199 -0.06 21.45 12.46
CA ARG A 199 1.27 21.95 12.05
C ARG A 199 1.68 21.39 10.68
N ALA A 200 1.48 20.09 10.46
CA ALA A 200 1.77 19.48 9.17
C ALA A 200 0.94 20.12 8.04
N MET A 201 -0.35 20.36 8.27
CA MET A 201 -1.23 21.03 7.30
C MET A 201 -0.80 22.48 7.03
N ALA A 202 -0.40 23.23 8.05
CA ALA A 202 0.04 24.63 7.90
C ALA A 202 1.34 24.77 7.10
N SER A 203 2.14 23.71 6.97
CA SER A 203 3.41 23.71 6.23
C SER A 203 3.28 23.30 4.77
N LEU A 204 2.08 22.96 4.28
CA LEU A 204 1.88 22.48 2.92
C LEU A 204 2.03 23.59 1.88
N PRO A 205 2.95 23.49 0.91
CA PRO A 205 3.09 24.48 -0.15
C PRO A 205 1.82 24.72 -0.96
N THR A 206 1.00 23.68 -1.17
CA THR A 206 -0.29 23.82 -1.89
C THR A 206 -1.42 24.36 -1.01
N GLY A 207 -1.21 24.50 0.31
CA GLY A 207 -2.23 24.94 1.27
C GLY A 207 -3.26 23.89 1.66
N GLU A 208 -3.26 22.73 1.00
CA GLU A 208 -4.25 21.66 1.24
C GLU A 208 -3.58 20.27 1.35
N PRO A 209 -4.09 19.38 2.21
CA PRO A 209 -3.61 18.01 2.29
C PRO A 209 -3.96 17.22 1.03
N GLY A 210 -3.19 16.17 0.77
CA GLY A 210 -3.50 15.25 -0.31
C GLY A 210 -4.83 14.54 -0.07
N ARG A 211 -5.63 14.37 -1.13
CA ARG A 211 -6.86 13.59 -1.06
C ARG A 211 -6.56 12.11 -1.25
N PRO A 212 -7.14 11.20 -0.43
CA PRO A 212 -6.98 9.75 -0.62
C PRO A 212 -7.35 9.29 -2.03
N GLU A 213 -8.34 9.93 -2.66
CA GLU A 213 -8.79 9.65 -4.02
C GLU A 213 -7.70 9.93 -5.06
N THR A 214 -6.81 10.89 -4.80
CA THR A 214 -5.68 11.16 -5.71
C THR A 214 -4.68 10.01 -5.69
N VAL A 215 -4.41 9.44 -4.52
CA VAL A 215 -3.59 8.23 -4.40
C VAL A 215 -4.27 7.05 -5.08
N ALA A 216 -5.58 6.87 -4.84
CA ALA A 216 -6.35 5.78 -5.43
C ALA A 216 -6.38 5.85 -6.97
N ARG A 217 -6.57 7.03 -7.56
CA ARG A 217 -6.48 7.24 -9.02
C ARG A 217 -5.09 6.90 -9.55
N MET A 218 -4.03 7.30 -8.85
CA MET A 218 -2.66 6.94 -9.27
C MET A 218 -2.43 5.43 -9.22
N VAL A 219 -3.00 4.71 -8.24
CA VAL A 219 -2.96 3.23 -8.22
C VAL A 219 -3.63 2.67 -9.47
N VAL A 220 -4.80 3.19 -9.86
CA VAL A 220 -5.51 2.77 -11.08
C VAL A 220 -4.66 3.00 -12.32
N GLU A 221 -4.05 4.18 -12.46
CA GLU A 221 -3.19 4.50 -13.61
C GLU A 221 -1.98 3.55 -13.70
N LEU A 222 -1.31 3.27 -12.58
CA LEU A 222 -0.19 2.33 -12.53
C LEU A 222 -0.60 0.87 -12.78
N ALA A 223 -1.88 0.55 -12.58
CA ALA A 223 -2.44 -0.78 -12.79
C ALA A 223 -2.85 -1.05 -14.25
N ARG A 224 -2.90 -0.03 -15.10
CA ARG A 224 -3.31 -0.16 -16.50
C ARG A 224 -2.36 -1.06 -17.29
N PRO A 225 -2.86 -1.84 -18.26
CA PRO A 225 -2.02 -2.67 -19.13
C PRO A 225 -1.00 -1.85 -19.92
N ASP A 226 -1.37 -0.64 -20.37
CA ASP A 226 -0.54 0.27 -21.15
C ASP A 226 0.49 1.09 -20.32
N ALA A 227 0.43 0.99 -18.97
CA ALA A 227 1.41 1.58 -18.07
C ALA A 227 2.73 0.77 -17.94
N GLY A 228 3.00 -0.15 -18.86
CA GLY A 228 4.15 -1.05 -18.79
C GLY A 228 5.53 -0.38 -18.80
N ALA A 229 5.64 0.83 -19.30
CA ALA A 229 6.88 1.61 -19.29
C ALA A 229 7.19 2.26 -17.93
N ILE A 230 6.23 2.28 -16.99
CA ILE A 230 6.41 2.86 -15.66
C ILE A 230 6.77 1.72 -14.69
N THR A 231 8.05 1.63 -14.31
CA THR A 231 8.52 0.66 -13.31
C THR A 231 9.72 1.21 -12.53
N GLY A 232 9.82 0.89 -11.26
CA GLY A 232 10.87 1.37 -10.35
C GLY A 232 10.68 2.81 -9.88
N SER A 233 9.55 3.45 -10.23
CA SER A 233 9.26 4.84 -9.88
C SER A 233 8.71 4.96 -8.46
N ILE A 234 9.06 6.07 -7.81
CA ILE A 234 8.46 6.53 -6.56
C ILE A 234 7.71 7.81 -6.91
N ILE A 235 6.39 7.77 -6.86
CA ILE A 235 5.53 8.90 -7.27
C ILE A 235 5.12 9.68 -6.05
N ASP A 236 5.56 10.93 -5.97
CA ASP A 236 5.26 11.83 -4.86
C ASP A 236 3.84 12.40 -4.97
N ILE A 237 3.04 12.23 -3.90
CA ILE A 237 1.74 12.88 -3.71
C ILE A 237 1.77 13.52 -2.32
N ASN A 238 2.51 14.64 -2.18
CA ASN A 238 2.90 15.20 -0.89
C ASN A 238 2.66 16.71 -0.75
N SER A 239 1.83 17.30 -1.62
CA SER A 239 1.48 18.73 -1.59
C SER A 239 2.70 19.67 -1.66
N GLY A 240 3.79 19.21 -2.28
CA GLY A 240 5.02 19.99 -2.45
C GLY A 240 5.98 19.98 -1.26
N LEU A 241 5.72 19.17 -0.23
CA LEU A 241 6.63 19.07 0.94
C LEU A 241 8.01 18.47 0.62
N TYR A 242 8.11 17.76 -0.49
CA TYR A 242 9.37 17.23 -0.99
C TYR A 242 9.34 17.25 -2.51
N MET A 243 10.41 17.75 -3.10
CA MET A 243 10.62 17.83 -4.55
C MET A 243 11.96 17.15 -4.87
N ARG A 244 11.95 16.25 -5.84
CA ARG A 244 13.15 15.54 -6.31
C ARG A 244 13.97 16.40 -7.26
#